data_909017b442bf964267d16aad91dbb198
#
_entry.id   909017b442bf964267d16aad91dbb198
#
_cell.length_a   1.000
_cell.length_b   1.000
_cell.length_c   1.000
_cell.angle_alpha   90.00
_cell.angle_beta   90.00
_cell.angle_gamma   90.00
#
_symmetry.space_group_name_H-M   'P 1'
#
loop_
_entity.id
_entity.type
_entity.pdbx_description
1 polymer ?
#
loop_
_entity_poly.entity_id
_entity_poly.type
_entity_poly.pdbx_seq_one_letter_code
_entity_poly.pdbx_strand_id
1 'polypeptide(L)'
;METLASVLGCKIGSLPTPYLGLPLGAPYKVTRVWDTMEERFRKRLSLWKRQYLSKGDRLTLLKSTLSTLPTYFLSLFVIPKRVCARLEKIQRDFLWGGGALENRPHLVSWKIICATKKDGGLSIRNLATFNQALLGKWLWRFANENDPLWKQIIIGKYDLQEGVLQRCKRPLWCGGSEGHQKWLGEH
;
A
#
# COMPACT_ATOMS: atom_id res chain seq x y z
N MET A 1 -7.43 -21.84 25.92
CA MET A 1 -7.31 -21.89 24.45
C MET A 1 -7.06 -23.31 23.97
N GLU A 2 -6.24 -24.09 24.64
CA GLU A 2 -5.96 -25.50 24.28
C GLU A 2 -7.20 -26.40 24.25
N THR A 3 -8.11 -26.21 25.20
CA THR A 3 -9.39 -26.95 25.27
C THR A 3 -10.29 -26.71 24.06
N LEU A 4 -10.33 -25.47 23.52
CA LEU A 4 -11.12 -25.15 22.32
C LEU A 4 -10.47 -25.73 21.05
N ALA A 5 -9.15 -25.74 20.98
CA ALA A 5 -8.42 -26.29 19.85
C ALA A 5 -8.61 -27.82 19.76
N SER A 6 -8.62 -28.51 20.91
CA SER A 6 -8.86 -29.96 20.96
C SER A 6 -10.28 -30.33 20.56
N VAL A 7 -11.29 -29.53 20.96
CA VAL A 7 -12.69 -29.73 20.55
C VAL A 7 -12.89 -29.50 19.06
N LEU A 8 -12.20 -28.51 18.48
CA LEU A 8 -12.29 -28.19 17.08
C LEU A 8 -11.36 -29.03 16.16
N GLY A 9 -10.51 -29.89 16.75
CA GLY A 9 -9.55 -30.68 16.00
C GLY A 9 -8.49 -29.87 15.25
N CYS A 10 -8.24 -28.61 15.66
CA CYS A 10 -7.30 -27.72 15.00
C CYS A 10 -6.02 -27.49 15.80
N LYS A 11 -4.93 -27.16 15.11
CA LYS A 11 -3.67 -26.81 15.78
C LYS A 11 -3.65 -25.32 16.14
N ILE A 12 -3.13 -24.99 17.32
CA ILE A 12 -2.89 -23.61 17.72
C ILE A 12 -1.68 -23.11 16.95
N GLY A 13 -1.89 -22.08 16.13
CA GLY A 13 -0.81 -21.40 15.41
C GLY A 13 -0.23 -20.24 16.21
N SER A 14 0.99 -19.83 15.85
CA SER A 14 1.63 -18.62 16.40
C SER A 14 1.49 -17.45 15.42
N LEU A 15 1.32 -16.23 15.96
CA LEU A 15 1.35 -14.99 15.18
C LEU A 15 2.78 -14.42 15.13
N PRO A 16 3.21 -13.81 14.00
CA PRO A 16 2.44 -13.57 12.80
C PRO A 16 2.36 -14.78 11.86
N THR A 17 1.20 -15.02 11.26
CA THR A 17 0.99 -16.09 10.28
C THR A 17 0.56 -15.51 8.92
N PRO A 18 0.98 -16.10 7.77
CA PRO A 18 0.53 -15.62 6.46
C PRO A 18 -0.91 -16.06 6.22
N TYR A 19 -1.80 -15.09 6.01
CA TYR A 19 -3.19 -15.31 5.61
C TYR A 19 -3.48 -14.52 4.33
N LEU A 20 -3.87 -15.21 3.25
CA LEU A 20 -4.07 -14.62 1.91
C LEU A 20 -2.88 -13.76 1.44
N GLY A 21 -1.66 -14.15 1.83
CA GLY A 21 -0.43 -13.44 1.49
C GLY A 21 -0.15 -12.19 2.34
N LEU A 22 -0.95 -11.95 3.39
CA LEU A 22 -0.73 -10.91 4.38
C LEU A 22 -0.25 -11.51 5.70
N PRO A 23 0.69 -10.87 6.41
CA PRO A 23 1.11 -11.30 7.73
C PRO A 23 0.06 -10.89 8.77
N LEU A 24 -0.84 -11.80 9.11
CA LEU A 24 -1.84 -11.59 10.15
C LEU A 24 -1.14 -11.47 11.52
N GLY A 25 -1.52 -10.47 12.31
CA GLY A 25 -0.93 -10.21 13.63
C GLY A 25 0.43 -9.53 13.61
N ALA A 26 0.95 -9.12 12.45
CA ALA A 26 2.15 -8.30 12.38
C ALA A 26 1.86 -6.84 12.80
N PRO A 27 2.77 -6.19 13.57
CA PRO A 27 2.63 -4.78 13.89
C PRO A 27 2.61 -3.93 12.61
N TYR A 28 1.69 -2.96 12.52
CA TYR A 28 1.42 -2.19 11.31
C TYR A 28 2.60 -1.32 10.81
N LYS A 29 3.57 -1.01 11.67
CA LYS A 29 4.77 -0.20 11.35
C LYS A 29 5.97 -1.04 10.90
N VAL A 30 5.88 -2.37 10.89
CA VAL A 30 7.03 -3.22 10.59
C VAL A 30 7.36 -3.23 9.11
N THR A 31 8.57 -2.81 8.77
CA THR A 31 9.08 -2.78 7.39
C THR A 31 9.19 -4.18 6.77
N ARG A 32 9.42 -5.23 7.59
CA ARG A 32 9.53 -6.64 7.12
C ARG A 32 8.29 -7.15 6.39
N VAL A 33 7.10 -6.63 6.72
CA VAL A 33 5.85 -6.94 6.00
C VAL A 33 5.99 -6.61 4.51
N TRP A 34 6.75 -5.57 4.18
CA TRP A 34 6.96 -5.09 2.82
C TRP A 34 8.06 -5.83 2.06
N ASP A 35 8.92 -6.59 2.74
CA ASP A 35 10.01 -7.34 2.10
C ASP A 35 9.46 -8.40 1.14
N THR A 36 8.36 -9.06 1.51
CA THR A 36 7.62 -9.98 0.62
C THR A 36 7.11 -9.27 -0.64
N MET A 37 6.68 -8.02 -0.52
CA MET A 37 6.22 -7.23 -1.66
C MET A 37 7.38 -6.84 -2.56
N GLU A 38 8.51 -6.41 -2.00
CA GLU A 38 9.73 -6.11 -2.74
C GLU A 38 10.23 -7.34 -3.51
N GLU A 39 10.20 -8.52 -2.89
CA GLU A 39 10.55 -9.78 -3.54
C GLU A 39 9.63 -10.10 -4.71
N ARG A 40 8.30 -9.90 -4.57
CA ARG A 40 7.34 -10.05 -5.67
C ARG A 40 7.64 -9.11 -6.83
N PHE A 41 8.01 -7.85 -6.55
CA PHE A 41 8.44 -6.91 -7.59
C PHE A 41 9.68 -7.44 -8.31
N ARG A 42 10.71 -7.85 -7.57
CA ARG A 42 11.97 -8.40 -8.14
C ARG A 42 11.71 -9.65 -8.98
N LYS A 43 10.88 -10.58 -8.49
CA LYS A 43 10.52 -11.80 -9.20
C LYS A 43 9.80 -11.50 -10.52
N ARG A 44 8.83 -10.58 -10.53
CA ARG A 44 8.16 -10.17 -11.78
C ARG A 44 9.15 -9.53 -12.76
N LEU A 45 9.98 -8.65 -12.27
CA LEU A 45 10.99 -7.98 -13.10
C LEU A 45 12.03 -8.94 -13.66
N SER A 46 12.44 -9.97 -12.93
CA SER A 46 13.40 -10.97 -13.41
C SER A 46 12.86 -11.76 -14.61
N LEU A 47 11.55 -12.00 -14.66
CA LEU A 47 10.89 -12.62 -15.80
C LEU A 47 10.92 -11.72 -17.04
N TRP A 48 10.71 -10.41 -16.86
CA TRP A 48 10.66 -9.44 -17.96
C TRP A 48 12.03 -8.98 -18.44
N LYS A 49 13.06 -9.09 -17.61
CA LYS A 49 14.45 -8.78 -18.00
C LYS A 49 14.97 -9.66 -19.13
N ARG A 50 14.49 -10.89 -19.25
CA ARG A 50 14.88 -11.83 -20.29
C ARG A 50 14.27 -11.48 -21.65
N GLN A 51 13.33 -10.53 -21.71
CA GLN A 51 12.65 -10.12 -22.93
C GLN A 51 13.19 -8.78 -23.41
N TYR A 52 13.39 -8.66 -24.72
CA TYR A 52 13.72 -7.38 -25.36
C TYR A 52 12.47 -6.50 -25.40
N LEU A 53 12.30 -5.67 -24.37
CA LEU A 53 11.17 -4.79 -24.23
C LEU A 53 11.52 -3.37 -24.67
N SER A 54 10.68 -2.78 -25.51
CA SER A 54 10.74 -1.37 -25.85
C SER A 54 10.42 -0.49 -24.62
N LYS A 55 10.74 0.80 -24.67
CA LYS A 55 10.37 1.76 -23.60
C LYS A 55 8.85 1.84 -23.40
N GLY A 56 8.08 1.72 -24.50
CA GLY A 56 6.62 1.69 -24.46
C GLY A 56 6.08 0.47 -23.73
N ASP A 57 6.62 -0.71 -24.02
CA ASP A 57 6.21 -1.95 -23.35
C ASP A 57 6.52 -1.92 -21.86
N ARG A 58 7.69 -1.39 -21.47
CA ARG A 58 8.06 -1.21 -20.07
C ARG A 58 7.09 -0.27 -19.35
N LEU A 59 6.72 0.84 -19.97
CA LEU A 59 5.74 1.75 -19.41
C LEU A 59 4.37 1.08 -19.23
N THR A 60 3.93 0.29 -20.21
CA THR A 60 2.68 -0.46 -20.14
C THR A 60 2.70 -1.49 -19.02
N LEU A 61 3.77 -2.29 -18.90
CA LEU A 61 3.94 -3.27 -17.83
C LEU A 61 4.03 -2.61 -16.45
N LEU A 62 4.70 -1.46 -16.35
CA LEU A 62 4.78 -0.70 -15.12
C LEU A 62 3.39 -0.23 -14.69
N LYS A 63 2.59 0.31 -15.60
CA LYS A 63 1.23 0.78 -15.30
C LYS A 63 0.26 -0.35 -14.98
N SER A 64 0.28 -1.42 -15.76
CA SER A 64 -0.69 -2.52 -15.62
C SER A 64 -0.35 -3.43 -14.44
N THR A 65 0.90 -3.79 -14.26
CA THR A 65 1.30 -4.82 -13.30
C THR A 65 1.98 -4.25 -12.07
N LEU A 66 3.07 -3.48 -12.22
CA LEU A 66 3.83 -3.00 -11.06
C LEU A 66 3.05 -1.99 -10.22
N SER A 67 2.17 -1.19 -10.84
CA SER A 67 1.32 -0.27 -10.09
C SER A 67 0.16 -0.96 -9.38
N THR A 68 -0.23 -2.17 -9.79
CA THR A 68 -1.34 -2.92 -9.18
C THR A 68 -0.88 -3.94 -8.13
N LEU A 69 0.35 -4.47 -8.27
CA LEU A 69 0.90 -5.45 -7.33
C LEU A 69 0.77 -5.04 -5.84
N PRO A 70 1.12 -3.82 -5.43
CA PRO A 70 1.06 -3.43 -4.03
C PRO A 70 -0.33 -3.00 -3.56
N THR A 71 -1.35 -2.95 -4.43
CA THR A 71 -2.67 -2.38 -4.10
C THR A 71 -3.29 -3.02 -2.86
N TYR A 72 -3.20 -4.35 -2.74
CA TYR A 72 -3.77 -5.06 -1.61
C TYR A 72 -3.06 -4.69 -0.29
N PHE A 73 -1.72 -4.62 -0.29
CA PHE A 73 -0.96 -4.17 0.89
C PHE A 73 -1.21 -2.70 1.19
N LEU A 74 -1.24 -1.84 0.16
CA LEU A 74 -1.50 -0.41 0.30
C LEU A 74 -2.92 -0.10 0.79
N SER A 75 -3.88 -1.01 0.62
CA SER A 75 -5.23 -0.83 1.13
C SER A 75 -5.38 -1.12 2.63
N LEU A 76 -4.41 -1.81 3.25
CA LEU A 76 -4.47 -2.27 4.63
C LEU A 76 -3.36 -1.69 5.51
N PHE A 77 -2.18 -1.43 4.94
CA PHE A 77 -1.01 -0.97 5.69
C PHE A 77 -0.55 0.41 5.23
N VAL A 78 -0.09 1.22 6.19
CA VAL A 78 0.60 2.48 5.90
C VAL A 78 1.99 2.16 5.35
N ILE A 79 2.30 2.68 4.14
CA ILE A 79 3.61 2.45 3.54
C ILE A 79 4.68 3.34 4.20
N PRO A 80 5.76 2.75 4.77
CA PRO A 80 6.87 3.54 5.29
C PRO A 80 7.60 4.28 4.17
N LYS A 81 8.05 5.51 4.42
CA LYS A 81 8.77 6.33 3.43
C LYS A 81 9.96 5.60 2.80
N ARG A 82 10.73 4.83 3.61
CA ARG A 82 11.87 4.03 3.13
C ARG A 82 11.46 2.94 2.14
N VAL A 83 10.33 2.27 2.40
CA VAL A 83 9.79 1.22 1.52
C VAL A 83 9.28 1.84 0.23
N CYS A 84 8.54 2.95 0.32
CA CYS A 84 8.06 3.70 -0.85
C CYS A 84 9.24 4.07 -1.77
N ALA A 85 10.30 4.65 -1.22
CA ALA A 85 11.49 5.03 -1.98
C ALA A 85 12.17 3.81 -2.65
N ARG A 86 12.24 2.65 -1.97
CA ARG A 86 12.79 1.41 -2.55
C ARG A 86 11.96 0.89 -3.72
N LEU A 87 10.63 0.82 -3.55
CA LEU A 87 9.73 0.36 -4.61
C LEU A 87 9.74 1.32 -5.81
N GLU A 88 9.73 2.62 -5.56
CA GLU A 88 9.84 3.63 -6.62
C GLU A 88 11.20 3.58 -7.33
N LYS A 89 12.28 3.28 -6.62
CA LYS A 89 13.59 3.04 -7.24
C LYS A 89 13.52 1.85 -8.19
N ILE A 90 12.94 0.73 -7.77
CA ILE A 90 12.77 -0.46 -8.61
C ILE A 90 11.96 -0.13 -9.87
N GLN A 91 10.89 0.66 -9.75
CA GLN A 91 10.07 1.09 -10.88
C GLN A 91 10.86 1.99 -11.86
N ARG A 92 11.66 2.92 -11.34
CA ARG A 92 12.53 3.78 -12.15
C ARG A 92 13.59 2.99 -12.90
N ASP A 93 14.29 2.11 -12.18
CA ASP A 93 15.35 1.28 -12.74
C ASP A 93 14.81 0.36 -13.85
N PHE A 94 13.56 -0.12 -13.72
CA PHE A 94 12.90 -0.87 -14.77
C PHE A 94 12.53 -0.01 -15.99
N LEU A 95 12.01 1.18 -15.78
CA LEU A 95 11.57 2.06 -16.86
C LEU A 95 12.75 2.52 -17.72
N TRP A 96 13.88 2.87 -17.08
CA TRP A 96 15.04 3.45 -17.76
C TRP A 96 16.15 2.44 -18.06
N GLY A 97 16.19 1.32 -17.37
CA GLY A 97 17.23 0.31 -17.50
C GLY A 97 17.18 -0.44 -18.84
N GLY A 98 18.34 -0.74 -19.42
CA GLY A 98 18.49 -1.50 -20.65
C GLY A 98 18.65 -3.01 -20.41
N GLY A 99 17.69 -3.71 -19.80
CA GLY A 99 17.75 -5.17 -19.62
C GLY A 99 18.50 -5.67 -18.38
N ALA A 100 19.55 -5.00 -17.92
CA ALA A 100 20.11 -5.15 -16.58
C ALA A 100 19.57 -4.06 -15.67
N LEU A 101 19.50 -4.29 -14.33
CA LEU A 101 19.27 -3.20 -13.36
C LEU A 101 20.54 -2.33 -13.28
N GLU A 102 20.96 -1.81 -14.42
CA GLU A 102 22.07 -0.89 -14.48
C GLU A 102 21.67 0.43 -13.84
N ASN A 103 22.57 0.96 -13.07
CA ASN A 103 22.42 2.23 -12.36
C ASN A 103 22.59 3.37 -13.40
N ARG A 104 21.61 3.51 -14.31
CA ARG A 104 21.64 4.60 -15.31
C ARG A 104 21.14 5.90 -14.67
N PRO A 105 21.75 7.04 -14.99
CA PRO A 105 21.29 8.32 -14.48
C PRO A 105 19.86 8.58 -14.95
N HIS A 106 18.99 8.91 -14.01
CA HIS A 106 17.60 9.26 -14.29
C HIS A 106 17.52 10.74 -14.65
N LEU A 107 17.33 11.03 -15.93
CA LEU A 107 17.31 12.41 -16.47
C LEU A 107 16.07 13.20 -16.02
N VAL A 108 14.99 12.52 -15.60
CA VAL A 108 13.72 13.15 -15.25
C VAL A 108 13.33 12.79 -13.82
N SER A 109 12.91 13.79 -13.05
CA SER A 109 12.41 13.58 -11.69
C SER A 109 11.20 12.64 -11.67
N TRP A 110 11.16 11.70 -10.71
CA TRP A 110 10.04 10.76 -10.56
C TRP A 110 8.70 11.46 -10.33
N LYS A 111 8.72 12.63 -9.67
CA LYS A 111 7.54 13.45 -9.46
C LYS A 111 6.90 13.90 -10.78
N ILE A 112 7.73 14.31 -11.76
CA ILE A 112 7.27 14.71 -13.09
C ILE A 112 6.69 13.51 -13.86
N ILE A 113 7.35 12.36 -13.75
CA ILE A 113 6.89 11.11 -14.39
C ILE A 113 5.53 10.67 -13.86
N CYS A 114 5.29 10.84 -12.55
CA CYS A 114 4.00 10.54 -11.93
C CYS A 114 2.91 11.58 -12.22
N ALA A 115 3.26 12.76 -12.72
CA ALA A 115 2.28 13.78 -13.09
C ALA A 115 1.31 13.28 -14.18
N THR A 116 0.19 13.96 -14.34
CA THR A 116 -0.81 13.60 -15.35
C THR A 116 -0.26 13.83 -16.77
N LYS A 117 -0.85 13.17 -17.77
CA LYS A 117 -0.48 13.41 -19.18
C LYS A 117 -0.70 14.86 -19.60
N LYS A 118 -1.68 15.55 -19.01
CA LYS A 118 -1.95 16.97 -19.26
C LYS A 118 -0.80 17.85 -18.80
N ASP A 119 -0.12 17.46 -17.73
CA ASP A 119 1.01 18.16 -17.13
C ASP A 119 2.38 17.63 -17.67
N GLY A 120 2.37 16.93 -18.79
CA GLY A 120 3.58 16.38 -19.41
C GLY A 120 4.14 15.12 -18.75
N GLY A 121 3.43 14.52 -17.79
CA GLY A 121 3.83 13.30 -17.12
C GLY A 121 3.39 12.02 -17.83
N LEU A 122 3.81 10.89 -17.30
CA LEU A 122 3.44 9.57 -17.81
C LEU A 122 2.24 8.95 -17.07
N SER A 123 1.63 9.64 -16.11
CA SER A 123 0.51 9.16 -15.27
C SER A 123 0.82 7.83 -14.59
N ILE A 124 2.02 7.66 -14.07
CA ILE A 124 2.38 6.54 -13.20
C ILE A 124 1.88 6.86 -11.80
N ARG A 125 1.29 5.88 -11.11
CA ARG A 125 0.74 6.07 -9.78
C ARG A 125 1.87 6.34 -8.76
N ASN A 126 1.78 7.46 -8.05
CA ASN A 126 2.60 7.70 -6.89
C ASN A 126 2.12 6.79 -5.75
N LEU A 127 3.00 5.96 -5.19
CA LEU A 127 2.62 4.94 -4.20
C LEU A 127 2.14 5.54 -2.88
N ALA A 128 2.76 6.64 -2.43
CA ALA A 128 2.38 7.30 -1.19
C ALA A 128 0.98 7.91 -1.28
N THR A 129 0.70 8.68 -2.35
CA THR A 129 -0.61 9.29 -2.58
C THR A 129 -1.68 8.21 -2.77
N PHE A 130 -1.35 7.13 -3.48
CA PHE A 130 -2.28 6.03 -3.70
C PHE A 130 -2.60 5.28 -2.41
N ASN A 131 -1.60 5.05 -1.54
CA ASN A 131 -1.81 4.48 -0.21
C ASN A 131 -2.73 5.35 0.64
N GLN A 132 -2.52 6.66 0.68
CA GLN A 132 -3.39 7.59 1.40
C GLN A 132 -4.84 7.53 0.89
N ALA A 133 -5.03 7.47 -0.44
CA ALA A 133 -6.37 7.39 -1.03
C ALA A 133 -7.08 6.07 -0.67
N LEU A 134 -6.36 4.93 -0.70
CA LEU A 134 -6.91 3.62 -0.34
C LEU A 134 -7.27 3.54 1.15
N LEU A 135 -6.42 4.06 2.03
CA LEU A 135 -6.71 4.12 3.47
C LEU A 135 -7.83 5.11 3.77
N GLY A 136 -7.86 6.26 3.08
CA GLY A 136 -8.92 7.24 3.17
C GLY A 136 -10.30 6.68 2.80
N LYS A 137 -10.35 5.70 1.87
CA LYS A 137 -11.59 5.00 1.52
C LYS A 137 -12.19 4.28 2.74
N TRP A 138 -11.39 3.68 3.62
CA TRP A 138 -11.87 3.03 4.84
C TRP A 138 -12.49 4.02 5.80
N LEU A 139 -11.86 5.20 5.96
CA LEU A 139 -12.40 6.27 6.80
C LEU A 139 -13.74 6.80 6.24
N TRP A 140 -13.79 6.97 4.92
CA TRP A 140 -15.03 7.38 4.25
C TRP A 140 -16.15 6.35 4.43
N ARG A 141 -15.85 5.05 4.26
CA ARG A 141 -16.80 3.97 4.51
C ARG A 141 -17.27 3.95 5.96
N PHE A 142 -16.35 4.11 6.92
CA PHE A 142 -16.66 4.15 8.33
C PHE A 142 -17.62 5.29 8.67
N ALA A 143 -17.49 6.45 8.03
CA ALA A 143 -18.35 7.60 8.24
C ALA A 143 -19.74 7.46 7.61
N ASN A 144 -19.83 6.81 6.42
CA ASN A 144 -21.04 6.83 5.59
C ASN A 144 -21.83 5.52 5.56
N GLU A 145 -21.22 4.38 5.84
CA GLU A 145 -21.94 3.10 5.87
C GLU A 145 -22.79 2.97 7.15
N ASN A 146 -24.04 2.55 6.99
CA ASN A 146 -24.95 2.33 8.10
C ASN A 146 -24.62 0.99 8.77
N ASP A 147 -24.05 1.06 9.95
CA ASP A 147 -23.77 -0.03 10.91
C ASP A 147 -23.37 -1.42 10.38
N PRO A 148 -22.39 -1.54 9.47
CA PRO A 148 -21.87 -2.85 9.11
C PRO A 148 -21.16 -3.49 10.31
N LEU A 149 -21.18 -4.82 10.42
CA LEU A 149 -20.59 -5.59 11.52
C LEU A 149 -19.13 -5.18 11.84
N TRP A 150 -18.30 -4.94 10.82
CA TRP A 150 -16.92 -4.52 11.01
C TRP A 150 -16.78 -3.16 11.73
N LYS A 151 -17.72 -2.25 11.50
CA LYS A 151 -17.77 -0.93 12.17
C LYS A 151 -18.14 -1.09 13.65
N GLN A 152 -19.13 -1.94 13.96
CA GLN A 152 -19.53 -2.25 15.34
C GLN A 152 -18.37 -2.86 16.12
N ILE A 153 -17.61 -3.78 15.52
CA ILE A 153 -16.43 -4.38 16.14
C ILE A 153 -15.36 -3.32 16.44
N ILE A 154 -15.11 -2.39 15.52
CA ILE A 154 -14.13 -1.31 15.74
C ILE A 154 -14.60 -0.38 16.85
N ILE A 155 -15.88 0.04 16.84
CA ILE A 155 -16.45 0.90 17.89
C ILE A 155 -16.33 0.21 19.25
N GLY A 156 -16.73 -1.06 19.37
CA GLY A 156 -16.67 -1.81 20.62
C GLY A 156 -15.23 -2.08 21.10
N LYS A 157 -14.27 -2.28 20.18
CA LYS A 157 -12.87 -2.52 20.55
C LYS A 157 -12.14 -1.27 21.05
N TYR A 158 -12.45 -0.11 20.47
CA TYR A 158 -11.75 1.14 20.76
C TYR A 158 -12.57 2.14 21.55
N ASP A 159 -13.77 1.75 22.00
CA ASP A 159 -14.71 2.61 22.77
C ASP A 159 -14.88 4.00 22.13
N LEU A 160 -15.13 4.00 20.80
CA LEU A 160 -15.21 5.23 20.03
C LEU A 160 -16.52 5.97 20.31
N GLN A 161 -16.44 7.11 20.97
CA GLN A 161 -17.58 7.98 21.23
C GLN A 161 -18.09 8.66 19.95
N GLU A 162 -19.37 9.05 19.92
CA GLU A 162 -20.03 9.68 18.76
C GLU A 162 -19.30 10.93 18.22
N GLY A 163 -18.60 11.68 19.05
CA GLY A 163 -17.83 12.85 18.65
C GLY A 163 -16.67 12.54 17.66
N VAL A 164 -16.11 11.33 17.70
CA VAL A 164 -15.09 10.86 16.75
C VAL A 164 -15.74 10.55 15.41
N LEU A 165 -16.95 9.98 15.41
CA LEU A 165 -17.71 9.69 14.19
C LEU A 165 -18.10 10.97 13.43
N GLN A 166 -18.48 12.05 14.13
CA GLN A 166 -18.78 13.34 13.50
C GLN A 166 -17.53 13.98 12.89
N ARG A 167 -16.35 13.80 13.48
CA ARG A 167 -15.08 14.29 12.93
C ARG A 167 -14.69 13.57 11.62
N CYS A 168 -14.98 12.28 11.51
CA CYS A 168 -14.76 11.51 10.28
C CYS A 168 -15.71 11.91 9.14
N LYS A 169 -16.89 12.48 9.42
CA LYS A 169 -17.85 12.96 8.43
C LYS A 169 -17.43 14.28 7.77
N ARG A 170 -16.47 15.02 8.34
CA ARG A 170 -15.94 16.22 7.69
C ARG A 170 -15.03 15.81 6.54
N PRO A 171 -15.21 16.36 5.33
CA PRO A 171 -14.38 15.99 4.20
C PRO A 171 -12.91 16.34 4.51
N LEU A 172 -12.05 15.34 4.47
CA LEU A 172 -10.60 15.42 4.69
C LEU A 172 -9.87 16.34 3.69
N TRP A 173 -10.58 16.87 2.70
CA TRP A 173 -10.05 17.77 1.67
C TRP A 173 -9.98 19.24 2.09
N CYS A 174 -10.57 19.63 3.21
CA CYS A 174 -10.59 21.03 3.67
C CYS A 174 -9.51 21.39 4.69
N GLY A 175 -8.64 20.47 5.07
CA GLY A 175 -7.55 20.73 6.01
C GLY A 175 -6.20 20.43 5.38
N GLY A 176 -5.36 21.45 5.32
CA GLY A 176 -3.99 21.32 4.83
C GLY A 176 -3.19 20.23 5.57
N SER A 177 -2.06 19.90 5.02
CA SER A 177 -1.15 18.78 5.31
C SER A 177 -0.80 18.47 6.78
N GLU A 178 -1.21 19.25 7.74
CA GLU A 178 -0.87 19.09 9.17
C GLU A 178 -1.87 18.22 9.95
N GLY A 179 -3.13 18.11 9.52
CA GLY A 179 -4.16 17.33 10.23
C GLY A 179 -4.03 15.80 10.09
N HIS A 180 -3.37 15.33 9.05
CA HIS A 180 -3.34 13.90 8.71
C HIS A 180 -2.30 13.10 9.50
N GLN A 181 -1.25 13.76 10.03
CA GLN A 181 -0.20 13.07 10.80
C GLN A 181 -0.62 12.78 12.24
N LYS A 182 -1.57 13.52 12.79
CA LYS A 182 -2.01 13.37 14.20
C LYS A 182 -2.86 12.12 14.45
N TRP A 183 -3.52 11.57 13.43
CA TRP A 183 -4.40 10.40 13.57
C TRP A 183 -3.70 9.05 13.46
N LEU A 184 -2.50 9.03 12.87
CA LEU A 184 -1.73 7.80 12.66
C LEU A 184 -0.52 7.67 13.60
N GLY A 185 -0.33 8.62 14.52
CA GLY A 185 0.87 8.74 15.34
C GLY A 185 0.73 8.54 16.84
N GLU A 186 -0.49 8.55 17.38
CA GLU A 186 -0.70 8.42 18.83
C GLU A 186 -1.53 7.18 19.16
N HIS A 187 -0.89 6.02 19.13
CA HIS A 187 -1.18 4.87 20.03
C HIS A 187 -0.10 3.81 19.84
#